data_72401a5cfa56056e98639a6cda421393
#
_entry.id   72401a5cfa56056e98639a6cda421393
#
_cell.length_a   1.000
_cell.length_b   1.000
_cell.length_c   1.000
_cell.angle_alpha   90.00
_cell.angle_beta   90.00
_cell.angle_gamma   90.00
#
_symmetry.space_group_name_H-M   'P 1'
#
loop_
_entity.id
_entity.type
_entity.pdbx_description
1 polymer ?
#
loop_
_entity_poly.entity_id
_entity_poly.type
_entity_poly.pdbx_seq_one_letter_code
_entity_poly.pdbx_strand_id
1 'polypeptide(L)'
;MKAILNRDFLALILSVAVVGLGTGATLPLTALALTEAGHGTNVVGMLTAAQAGGGLAIVPFVTALARRFGARRAIVVSVLLLAAATALMQFTSNLLVWGVLRVLCGAALMLLFTIGEAWVNQLADDSTRGRVVAIYATNFTLFQMAGPVLVSQIADFTAIRFALCGALFLLALPSLASIRRAPLAGDDAHHADRHQWRSVLPRMPALIIGTGFFALFDTLALSLLPLYAMDHGVASATAVLLASIMLFGDTAMQFPIGWLADKLGRERVHLGAGWIVLAGLPLLPFVIANPWLCWPLLFVLGAAAGSIYTLSLVACGERFRGAALVTASSLVSASWSAASFGGPLVAGALMEQLGSHALVGVLVVCVAAFVCAALWERRTALQRAV
;
A
#
# COMPACT_ATOMS: atom_id res chain seq x y z
N MET A 1 14.07 10.98 -23.58
CA MET A 1 14.08 9.54 -23.23
C MET A 1 15.47 9.03 -22.84
N LYS A 2 16.57 9.32 -23.57
CA LYS A 2 17.92 8.84 -23.18
C LYS A 2 18.44 9.40 -21.83
N ALA A 3 17.97 10.56 -21.37
CA ALA A 3 18.36 11.14 -20.07
C ALA A 3 17.69 10.45 -18.86
N ILE A 4 16.52 9.83 -19.06
CA ILE A 4 15.75 9.14 -18.01
C ILE A 4 16.31 7.73 -17.75
N LEU A 5 16.87 7.06 -18.76
CA LEU A 5 17.46 5.71 -18.68
C LEU A 5 18.93 5.76 -18.21
N ASN A 6 19.21 6.52 -17.18
CA ASN A 6 20.50 6.53 -16.51
C ASN A 6 20.67 5.22 -15.70
N ARG A 7 21.91 4.72 -15.64
CA ARG A 7 22.27 3.48 -14.92
C ARG A 7 21.81 3.50 -13.47
N ASP A 8 21.92 4.64 -12.78
CA ASP A 8 21.53 4.79 -11.38
C ASP A 8 20.01 4.69 -11.22
N PHE A 9 19.24 5.26 -12.16
CA PHE A 9 17.78 5.13 -12.19
C PHE A 9 17.32 3.69 -12.45
N LEU A 10 17.92 3.00 -13.43
CA LEU A 10 17.61 1.59 -13.71
C LEU A 10 17.92 0.69 -12.52
N ALA A 11 19.04 0.93 -11.84
CA ALA A 11 19.40 0.19 -10.64
C ALA A 11 18.42 0.43 -9.49
N LEU A 12 17.93 1.67 -9.33
CA LEU A 12 16.93 2.01 -8.33
C LEU A 12 15.58 1.37 -8.65
N ILE A 13 15.12 1.42 -9.89
CA ILE A 13 13.89 0.77 -10.35
C ILE A 13 13.94 -0.75 -10.11
N LEU A 14 15.06 -1.40 -10.42
CA LEU A 14 15.24 -2.83 -10.17
C LEU A 14 15.21 -3.16 -8.67
N SER A 15 15.84 -2.33 -7.84
CA SER A 15 15.79 -2.51 -6.38
C SER A 15 14.39 -2.40 -5.84
N VAL A 16 13.61 -1.44 -6.32
CA VAL A 16 12.21 -1.23 -5.90
C VAL A 16 11.30 -2.36 -6.40
N ALA A 17 11.55 -2.89 -7.60
CA ALA A 17 10.85 -4.06 -8.10
C ALA A 17 10.99 -5.26 -7.16
N VAL A 18 12.24 -5.54 -6.75
CA VAL A 18 12.53 -6.63 -5.81
C VAL A 18 11.85 -6.41 -4.45
N VAL A 19 11.87 -5.18 -3.95
CA VAL A 19 11.19 -4.83 -2.69
C VAL A 19 9.68 -4.96 -2.82
N GLY A 20 9.11 -4.51 -3.94
CA GLY A 20 7.69 -4.69 -4.26
C GLY A 20 7.29 -6.17 -4.21
N LEU A 21 8.02 -7.03 -4.91
CA LEU A 21 7.80 -8.47 -4.92
C LEU A 21 7.85 -9.07 -3.51
N GLY A 22 8.88 -8.72 -2.73
CA GLY A 22 9.04 -9.22 -1.37
C GLY A 22 7.92 -8.78 -0.42
N THR A 23 7.49 -7.51 -0.50
CA THR A 23 6.38 -7.00 0.32
C THR A 23 5.04 -7.61 -0.08
N GLY A 24 4.77 -7.75 -1.38
CA GLY A 24 3.58 -8.43 -1.88
C GLY A 24 3.52 -9.90 -1.47
N ALA A 25 4.66 -10.56 -1.29
CA ALA A 25 4.73 -11.95 -0.84
C ALA A 25 4.60 -12.11 0.68
N THR A 26 5.21 -11.22 1.47
CA THR A 26 5.32 -11.42 2.93
C THR A 26 4.00 -11.27 3.69
N LEU A 27 3.08 -10.41 3.24
CA LEU A 27 1.77 -10.23 3.89
C LEU A 27 0.91 -11.49 3.76
N PRO A 28 0.59 -11.99 2.55
CA PRO A 28 -0.23 -13.19 2.42
C PRO A 28 0.46 -14.45 2.95
N LEU A 29 1.79 -14.53 2.84
CA LEU A 29 2.55 -15.65 3.42
C LEU A 29 2.42 -15.69 4.95
N THR A 30 2.50 -14.52 5.61
CA THR A 30 2.33 -14.41 7.06
C THR A 30 0.91 -14.82 7.47
N ALA A 31 -0.10 -14.34 6.74
CA ALA A 31 -1.50 -14.68 6.98
C ALA A 31 -1.74 -16.18 6.86
N LEU A 32 -1.26 -16.79 5.77
CA LEU A 32 -1.36 -18.24 5.53
C LEU A 32 -0.69 -19.04 6.64
N ALA A 33 0.55 -18.72 6.99
CA ALA A 33 1.32 -19.43 8.00
C ALA A 33 0.68 -19.37 9.39
N LEU A 34 0.10 -18.24 9.77
CA LEU A 34 -0.61 -18.10 11.04
C LEU A 34 -1.90 -18.93 11.06
N THR A 35 -2.64 -18.95 9.97
CA THR A 35 -3.85 -19.76 9.84
C THR A 35 -3.55 -21.25 9.89
N GLU A 36 -2.50 -21.70 9.22
CA GLU A 36 -2.01 -23.10 9.29
C GLU A 36 -1.56 -23.49 10.69
N ALA A 37 -1.01 -22.52 11.46
CA ALA A 37 -0.64 -22.73 12.87
C ALA A 37 -1.86 -22.67 13.82
N GLY A 38 -3.09 -22.49 13.30
CA GLY A 38 -4.32 -22.47 14.09
C GLY A 38 -4.62 -21.13 14.78
N HIS A 39 -3.93 -20.04 14.37
CA HIS A 39 -4.21 -18.71 14.91
C HIS A 39 -5.38 -18.05 14.18
N GLY A 40 -6.19 -17.29 14.94
CA GLY A 40 -7.35 -16.58 14.43
C GLY A 40 -7.00 -15.32 13.63
N THR A 41 -8.03 -14.74 13.01
CA THR A 41 -7.91 -13.54 12.15
C THR A 41 -7.48 -12.30 12.93
N ASN A 42 -7.78 -12.23 14.23
CA ASN A 42 -7.31 -11.16 15.12
C ASN A 42 -5.78 -11.13 15.23
N VAL A 43 -5.12 -12.31 15.33
CA VAL A 43 -3.65 -12.41 15.39
C VAL A 43 -3.03 -11.97 14.06
N VAL A 44 -3.63 -12.38 12.94
CA VAL A 44 -3.20 -11.94 11.60
C VAL A 44 -3.32 -10.41 11.48
N GLY A 45 -4.44 -9.85 11.93
CA GLY A 45 -4.68 -8.41 11.97
C GLY A 45 -3.65 -7.66 12.83
N MET A 46 -3.35 -8.17 14.04
CA MET A 46 -2.36 -7.58 14.94
C MET A 46 -0.94 -7.59 14.33
N LEU A 47 -0.52 -8.70 13.72
CA LEU A 47 0.81 -8.77 13.11
C LEU A 47 0.93 -7.95 11.83
N THR A 48 -0.16 -7.81 11.07
CA THR A 48 -0.23 -6.88 9.92
C THR A 48 -0.12 -5.43 10.40
N ALA A 49 -0.86 -5.07 11.45
CA ALA A 49 -0.77 -3.75 12.06
C ALA A 49 0.60 -3.48 12.69
N ALA A 50 1.25 -4.48 13.30
CA ALA A 50 2.58 -4.32 13.85
C ALA A 50 3.59 -3.86 12.79
N GLN A 51 3.50 -4.37 11.56
CA GLN A 51 4.33 -3.88 10.45
C GLN A 51 4.02 -2.42 10.11
N ALA A 52 2.76 -2.04 9.97
CA ALA A 52 2.39 -0.65 9.71
C ALA A 52 2.81 0.27 10.85
N GLY A 53 2.67 -0.17 12.10
CA GLY A 53 3.12 0.52 13.31
C GLY A 53 4.64 0.76 13.34
N GLY A 54 5.43 -0.23 12.91
CA GLY A 54 6.87 -0.08 12.75
C GLY A 54 7.24 1.01 11.73
N GLY A 55 6.51 1.05 10.61
CA GLY A 55 6.65 2.11 9.61
C GLY A 55 6.34 3.48 10.19
N LEU A 56 5.23 3.62 10.91
CA LEU A 56 4.87 4.89 11.58
C LEU A 56 5.92 5.34 12.60
N ALA A 57 6.42 4.41 13.42
CA ALA A 57 7.37 4.71 14.48
C ALA A 57 8.72 5.24 13.96
N ILE A 58 9.16 4.80 12.77
CA ILE A 58 10.44 5.21 12.19
C ILE A 58 10.39 6.56 11.48
N VAL A 59 9.21 7.04 11.04
CA VAL A 59 9.05 8.26 10.23
C VAL A 59 9.80 9.47 10.82
N PRO A 60 9.71 9.81 12.12
CA PRO A 60 10.41 10.96 12.68
C PRO A 60 11.94 10.85 12.60
N PHE A 61 12.47 9.65 12.47
CA PHE A 61 13.91 9.37 12.52
C PHE A 61 14.53 9.19 11.12
N VAL A 62 13.73 9.06 10.06
CA VAL A 62 14.22 8.76 8.70
C VAL A 62 15.27 9.76 8.25
N THR A 63 15.00 11.06 8.35
CA THR A 63 15.95 12.12 7.94
C THR A 63 17.22 12.09 8.77
N ALA A 64 17.10 11.92 10.09
CA ALA A 64 18.24 11.84 11.00
C ALA A 64 19.13 10.62 10.69
N LEU A 65 18.54 9.46 10.43
CA LEU A 65 19.24 8.25 10.05
C LEU A 65 19.92 8.39 8.69
N ALA A 66 19.24 8.96 7.69
CA ALA A 66 19.80 9.21 6.36
C ALA A 66 20.98 10.18 6.41
N ARG A 67 20.92 11.23 7.25
CA ARG A 67 22.02 12.18 7.46
C ARG A 67 23.20 11.55 8.21
N ARG A 68 22.93 10.78 9.27
CA ARG A 68 23.97 10.19 10.12
C ARG A 68 24.75 9.07 9.44
N PHE A 69 24.06 8.17 8.75
CA PHE A 69 24.66 6.96 8.16
C PHE A 69 24.85 7.07 6.65
N GLY A 70 24.27 8.07 6.01
CA GLY A 70 24.21 8.22 4.55
C GLY A 70 23.06 7.41 3.95
N ALA A 71 22.37 8.01 3.00
CA ALA A 71 21.16 7.44 2.38
C ALA A 71 21.39 6.04 1.78
N ARG A 72 22.53 5.83 1.09
CA ARG A 72 22.85 4.52 0.51
C ARG A 72 23.01 3.42 1.57
N ARG A 73 23.72 3.71 2.68
CA ARG A 73 23.90 2.75 3.77
C ARG A 73 22.57 2.46 4.45
N ALA A 74 21.75 3.49 4.67
CA ALA A 74 20.44 3.33 5.27
C ALA A 74 19.53 2.40 4.42
N ILE A 75 19.51 2.54 3.09
CA ILE A 75 18.77 1.64 2.19
C ILE A 75 19.32 0.23 2.25
N VAL A 76 20.66 0.03 2.18
CA VAL A 76 21.27 -1.30 2.24
C VAL A 76 20.94 -1.99 3.57
N VAL A 77 21.06 -1.28 4.71
CA VAL A 77 20.69 -1.81 6.02
C VAL A 77 19.21 -2.17 6.08
N SER A 78 18.33 -1.36 5.49
CA SER A 78 16.89 -1.66 5.42
C SER A 78 16.62 -2.95 4.63
N VAL A 79 17.28 -3.15 3.48
CA VAL A 79 17.16 -4.39 2.70
C VAL A 79 17.65 -5.60 3.49
N LEU A 80 18.80 -5.49 4.15
CA LEU A 80 19.34 -6.57 4.98
C LEU A 80 18.42 -6.88 6.17
N LEU A 81 17.86 -5.86 6.80
CA LEU A 81 16.93 -6.00 7.91
C LEU A 81 15.62 -6.67 7.47
N LEU A 82 15.06 -6.27 6.31
CA LEU A 82 13.90 -6.92 5.70
C LEU A 82 14.17 -8.40 5.42
N ALA A 83 15.32 -8.70 4.81
CA ALA A 83 15.72 -10.07 4.49
C ALA A 83 15.88 -10.91 5.77
N ALA A 84 16.62 -10.41 6.75
CA ALA A 84 16.89 -11.12 7.99
C ALA A 84 15.62 -11.31 8.83
N ALA A 85 14.82 -10.23 9.01
CA ALA A 85 13.61 -10.31 9.82
C ALA A 85 12.57 -11.26 9.19
N THR A 86 12.42 -11.24 7.86
CA THR A 86 11.53 -12.18 7.16
C THR A 86 12.05 -13.61 7.28
N ALA A 87 13.33 -13.86 7.05
CA ALA A 87 13.90 -15.20 7.14
C ALA A 87 13.87 -15.76 8.58
N LEU A 88 14.07 -14.91 9.60
CA LEU A 88 14.04 -15.33 11.02
C LEU A 88 12.64 -15.80 11.46
N MET A 89 11.56 -15.32 10.83
CA MET A 89 10.21 -15.84 11.10
C MET A 89 10.09 -17.35 10.82
N GLN A 90 10.96 -17.92 9.99
CA GLN A 90 11.01 -19.36 9.71
C GLN A 90 11.39 -20.20 10.94
N PHE A 91 12.19 -19.67 11.84
CA PHE A 91 12.84 -20.42 12.92
C PHE A 91 12.14 -20.25 14.27
N THR A 92 10.99 -19.60 14.33
CA THR A 92 10.26 -19.36 15.57
C THR A 92 8.76 -19.41 15.36
N SER A 93 8.03 -19.95 16.32
CA SER A 93 6.58 -19.89 16.41
C SER A 93 6.07 -18.91 17.46
N ASN A 94 6.98 -18.18 18.12
CA ASN A 94 6.62 -17.24 19.17
C ASN A 94 6.03 -15.95 18.56
N LEU A 95 4.76 -15.68 18.84
CA LEU A 95 4.03 -14.53 18.29
C LEU A 95 4.63 -13.18 18.72
N LEU A 96 5.23 -13.07 19.91
CA LEU A 96 5.90 -11.83 20.33
C LEU A 96 7.13 -11.56 19.47
N VAL A 97 7.92 -12.60 19.18
CA VAL A 97 9.07 -12.50 18.29
C VAL A 97 8.61 -12.11 16.88
N TRP A 98 7.55 -12.75 16.37
CA TRP A 98 6.95 -12.35 15.09
C TRP A 98 6.51 -10.89 15.10
N GLY A 99 5.87 -10.44 16.16
CA GLY A 99 5.48 -9.03 16.31
C GLY A 99 6.67 -8.07 16.21
N VAL A 100 7.76 -8.36 16.91
CA VAL A 100 8.99 -7.55 16.84
C VAL A 100 9.58 -7.59 15.43
N LEU A 101 9.67 -8.76 14.80
CA LEU A 101 10.18 -8.90 13.43
C LEU A 101 9.30 -8.13 12.43
N ARG A 102 7.99 -8.14 12.59
CA ARG A 102 7.05 -7.36 11.75
C ARG A 102 7.24 -5.85 11.95
N VAL A 103 7.41 -5.38 13.18
CA VAL A 103 7.74 -3.96 13.46
C VAL A 103 9.06 -3.58 12.77
N LEU A 104 10.08 -4.40 12.85
CA LEU A 104 11.36 -4.17 12.18
C LEU A 104 11.22 -4.16 10.65
N CYS A 105 10.43 -5.09 10.08
CA CYS A 105 10.10 -5.08 8.64
C CYS A 105 9.42 -3.76 8.23
N GLY A 106 8.43 -3.30 8.99
CA GLY A 106 7.73 -2.06 8.71
C GLY A 106 8.63 -0.84 8.78
N ALA A 107 9.47 -0.75 9.80
CA ALA A 107 10.46 0.33 9.96
C ALA A 107 11.46 0.35 8.79
N ALA A 108 11.99 -0.82 8.42
CA ALA A 108 12.93 -0.96 7.31
C ALA A 108 12.29 -0.59 5.97
N LEU A 109 11.06 -1.02 5.74
CA LEU A 109 10.30 -0.71 4.53
C LEU A 109 10.04 0.79 4.39
N MET A 110 9.56 1.44 5.45
CA MET A 110 9.30 2.87 5.45
C MET A 110 10.58 3.69 5.21
N LEU A 111 11.69 3.30 5.85
CA LEU A 111 12.98 3.94 5.65
C LEU A 111 13.44 3.84 4.19
N LEU A 112 13.30 2.65 3.59
CA LEU A 112 13.65 2.38 2.21
C LEU A 112 12.79 3.19 1.24
N PHE A 113 11.47 3.23 1.45
CA PHE A 113 10.55 4.00 0.61
C PHE A 113 10.85 5.49 0.66
N THR A 114 10.92 6.07 1.86
CA THR A 114 11.10 7.52 2.02
C THR A 114 12.42 7.99 1.41
N ILE A 115 13.51 7.24 1.62
CA ILE A 115 14.81 7.58 1.05
C ILE A 115 14.82 7.32 -0.47
N GLY A 116 14.19 6.23 -0.92
CA GLY A 116 14.08 5.87 -2.34
C GLY A 116 13.30 6.92 -3.14
N GLU A 117 12.16 7.38 -2.63
CA GLU A 117 11.38 8.46 -3.25
C GLU A 117 12.15 9.78 -3.32
N ALA A 118 12.84 10.16 -2.23
CA ALA A 118 13.70 11.34 -2.23
C ALA A 118 14.80 11.22 -3.29
N TRP A 119 15.37 10.02 -3.44
CA TRP A 119 16.41 9.75 -4.45
C TRP A 119 15.87 9.84 -5.87
N VAL A 120 14.73 9.23 -6.15
CA VAL A 120 14.05 9.33 -7.45
C VAL A 120 13.79 10.79 -7.82
N ASN A 121 13.28 11.57 -6.87
CA ASN A 121 13.01 12.99 -7.08
C ASN A 121 14.27 13.82 -7.40
N GLN A 122 15.43 13.46 -6.82
CA GLN A 122 16.72 14.13 -7.09
C GLN A 122 17.36 13.72 -8.43
N LEU A 123 17.06 12.49 -8.90
CA LEU A 123 17.56 12.00 -10.20
C LEU A 123 16.78 12.57 -11.38
N ALA A 124 15.58 13.08 -11.14
CA ALA A 124 14.67 13.58 -12.16
C ALA A 124 14.82 15.09 -12.37
N ASP A 125 14.94 15.50 -13.65
CA ASP A 125 14.83 16.91 -14.04
C ASP A 125 13.38 17.41 -13.80
N ASP A 126 13.20 18.69 -13.53
CA ASP A 126 11.89 19.30 -13.26
C ASP A 126 10.82 18.97 -14.33
N SER A 127 11.24 18.94 -15.61
CA SER A 127 10.36 18.63 -16.75
C SER A 127 9.95 17.15 -16.83
N THR A 128 10.67 16.23 -16.17
CA THR A 128 10.46 14.79 -16.26
C THR A 128 10.07 14.16 -14.91
N ARG A 129 10.14 14.92 -13.81
CA ARG A 129 9.94 14.43 -12.43
C ARG A 129 8.66 13.63 -12.26
N GLY A 130 7.53 14.16 -12.70
CA GLY A 130 6.24 13.46 -12.59
C GLY A 130 6.23 12.10 -13.30
N ARG A 131 6.85 12.02 -14.49
CA ARG A 131 6.94 10.77 -15.24
C ARG A 131 7.86 9.75 -14.57
N VAL A 132 8.98 10.21 -14.03
CA VAL A 132 9.97 9.37 -13.33
C VAL A 132 9.38 8.78 -12.04
N VAL A 133 8.69 9.61 -11.24
CA VAL A 133 7.98 9.17 -10.02
C VAL A 133 6.86 8.19 -10.37
N ALA A 134 6.10 8.43 -11.44
CA ALA A 134 5.05 7.52 -11.89
C ALA A 134 5.63 6.14 -12.29
N ILE A 135 6.74 6.10 -13.03
CA ILE A 135 7.42 4.84 -13.38
C ILE A 135 7.88 4.10 -12.12
N TYR A 136 8.43 4.82 -11.13
CA TYR A 136 8.85 4.24 -9.85
C TYR A 136 7.69 3.60 -9.10
N ALA A 137 6.59 4.32 -8.93
CA ALA A 137 5.40 3.84 -8.23
C ALA A 137 4.74 2.65 -8.96
N THR A 138 4.52 2.77 -10.28
CA THR A 138 3.94 1.69 -11.09
C THR A 138 4.79 0.43 -11.05
N ASN A 139 6.13 0.57 -11.12
CA ASN A 139 7.04 -0.56 -11.02
C ASN A 139 6.92 -1.27 -9.67
N PHE A 140 6.83 -0.53 -8.57
CA PHE A 140 6.61 -1.13 -7.25
C PHE A 140 5.31 -1.92 -7.20
N THR A 141 4.18 -1.34 -7.60
CA THR A 141 2.86 -2.00 -7.57
C THR A 141 2.81 -3.22 -8.50
N LEU A 142 3.43 -3.13 -9.68
CA LEU A 142 3.50 -4.26 -10.62
C LEU A 142 4.21 -5.47 -10.00
N PHE A 143 5.33 -5.25 -9.32
CA PHE A 143 6.06 -6.33 -8.66
C PHE A 143 5.41 -6.76 -7.35
N GLN A 144 4.75 -5.86 -6.61
CA GLN A 144 3.93 -6.21 -5.45
C GLN A 144 2.81 -7.17 -5.85
N MET A 145 2.15 -6.94 -6.98
CA MET A 145 1.14 -7.84 -7.54
C MET A 145 1.68 -9.25 -7.83
N ALA A 146 2.95 -9.38 -8.21
CA ALA A 146 3.57 -10.68 -8.45
C ALA A 146 3.88 -11.45 -7.14
N GLY A 147 3.87 -10.79 -6.00
CA GLY A 147 4.15 -11.40 -4.68
C GLY A 147 3.20 -12.54 -4.32
N PRO A 148 1.87 -12.32 -4.33
CA PRO A 148 0.91 -13.41 -4.05
C PRO A 148 0.99 -14.57 -5.06
N VAL A 149 1.34 -14.28 -6.34
CA VAL A 149 1.60 -15.34 -7.33
C VAL A 149 2.79 -16.20 -6.90
N LEU A 150 3.87 -15.57 -6.43
CA LEU A 150 5.01 -16.30 -5.89
C LEU A 150 4.61 -17.15 -4.69
N VAL A 151 3.84 -16.58 -3.76
CA VAL A 151 3.38 -17.31 -2.55
C VAL A 151 2.55 -18.52 -2.94
N SER A 152 1.68 -18.43 -3.93
CA SER A 152 0.89 -19.57 -4.40
C SER A 152 1.74 -20.75 -4.90
N GLN A 153 2.98 -20.49 -5.33
CA GLN A 153 3.91 -21.52 -5.80
C GLN A 153 4.81 -22.08 -4.68
N ILE A 154 5.07 -21.29 -3.65
CA ILE A 154 5.98 -21.68 -2.56
C ILE A 154 5.26 -22.03 -1.25
N ALA A 155 3.93 -21.91 -1.20
CA ALA A 155 3.14 -22.16 0.00
C ALA A 155 3.42 -23.52 0.63
N ASP A 156 3.54 -24.56 -0.20
CA ASP A 156 3.77 -25.94 0.22
C ASP A 156 5.19 -26.20 0.76
N PHE A 157 6.15 -25.30 0.47
CA PHE A 157 7.51 -25.40 1.00
C PHE A 157 7.62 -24.87 2.43
N THR A 158 6.81 -25.38 3.34
CA THR A 158 6.66 -24.88 4.73
C THR A 158 7.98 -24.72 5.47
N ALA A 159 8.97 -25.59 5.21
CA ALA A 159 10.27 -25.56 5.86
C ALA A 159 11.17 -24.37 5.48
N ILE A 160 10.95 -23.74 4.33
CA ILE A 160 11.89 -22.72 3.79
C ILE A 160 11.20 -21.47 3.21
N ARG A 161 9.87 -21.40 3.18
CA ARG A 161 9.11 -20.35 2.49
C ARG A 161 9.43 -18.92 2.96
N PHE A 162 9.62 -18.71 4.27
CA PHE A 162 10.04 -17.40 4.80
C PHE A 162 11.51 -17.09 4.49
N ALA A 163 12.38 -18.10 4.51
CA ALA A 163 13.78 -17.94 4.12
C ALA A 163 13.89 -17.58 2.63
N LEU A 164 13.08 -18.21 1.76
CA LEU A 164 13.00 -17.86 0.33
C LEU A 164 12.51 -16.42 0.14
N CYS A 165 11.43 -16.02 0.81
CA CYS A 165 10.94 -14.64 0.76
C CYS A 165 11.97 -13.63 1.30
N GLY A 166 12.69 -13.98 2.37
CA GLY A 166 13.78 -13.15 2.89
C GLY A 166 14.93 -13.03 1.89
N ALA A 167 15.32 -14.13 1.23
CA ALA A 167 16.38 -14.12 0.23
C ALA A 167 16.05 -13.26 -0.99
N LEU A 168 14.77 -13.13 -1.36
CA LEU A 168 14.36 -12.24 -2.46
C LEU A 168 14.82 -10.81 -2.24
N PHE A 169 14.71 -10.28 -1.01
CA PHE A 169 15.15 -8.91 -0.74
C PHE A 169 16.65 -8.70 -1.03
N LEU A 170 17.47 -9.73 -0.85
CA LEU A 170 18.90 -9.65 -1.12
C LEU A 170 19.22 -9.45 -2.60
N LEU A 171 18.31 -9.82 -3.51
CA LEU A 171 18.45 -9.56 -4.94
C LEU A 171 18.47 -8.06 -5.28
N ALA A 172 18.03 -7.19 -4.38
CA ALA A 172 18.15 -5.74 -4.53
C ALA A 172 19.60 -5.23 -4.30
N LEU A 173 20.44 -5.97 -3.58
CA LEU A 173 21.78 -5.51 -3.19
C LEU A 173 22.74 -5.27 -4.39
N PRO A 174 22.83 -6.15 -5.41
CA PRO A 174 23.70 -5.92 -6.55
C PRO A 174 23.33 -4.65 -7.31
N SER A 175 22.04 -4.37 -7.48
CA SER A 175 21.57 -3.16 -8.15
C SER A 175 21.88 -1.92 -7.31
N LEU A 176 21.65 -1.93 -6.00
CA LEU A 176 22.02 -0.85 -5.08
C LEU A 176 23.55 -0.61 -5.04
N ALA A 177 24.33 -1.68 -5.12
CA ALA A 177 25.80 -1.58 -5.19
C ALA A 177 26.29 -0.88 -6.46
N SER A 178 25.54 -0.98 -7.55
CA SER A 178 25.89 -0.40 -8.86
C SER A 178 25.66 1.12 -8.92
N ILE A 179 24.89 1.70 -7.99
CA ILE A 179 24.57 3.13 -7.98
C ILE A 179 25.80 3.93 -7.51
N ARG A 180 26.21 4.92 -8.30
CA ARG A 180 27.41 5.72 -8.05
C ARG A 180 27.12 7.02 -7.32
N ARG A 181 25.95 7.64 -7.56
CA ARG A 181 25.55 8.91 -6.95
C ARG A 181 24.67 8.63 -5.75
N ALA A 182 25.15 8.90 -4.54
CA ALA A 182 24.33 8.87 -3.33
C ALA A 182 23.42 10.11 -3.30
N PRO A 183 22.15 9.99 -2.85
CA PRO A 183 21.30 11.16 -2.65
C PRO A 183 21.95 12.07 -1.61
N LEU A 184 21.89 13.37 -1.86
CA LEU A 184 22.19 14.37 -0.83
C LEU A 184 21.06 14.28 0.21
N ALA A 185 21.40 14.26 1.49
CA ALA A 185 20.40 14.43 2.55
C ALA A 185 19.81 15.84 2.39
N GLY A 186 18.61 15.93 1.83
CA GLY A 186 17.95 17.21 1.59
C GLY A 186 17.63 17.91 2.91
N ASP A 187 17.89 19.22 2.96
CA ASP A 187 17.49 20.08 4.07
C ASP A 187 15.99 20.44 4.05
N ASP A 188 15.25 19.89 3.09
CA ASP A 188 13.84 20.20 2.80
C ASP A 188 12.84 19.52 3.76
N ALA A 189 13.18 19.38 5.04
CA ALA A 189 12.17 19.29 6.06
C ALA A 189 11.53 20.69 6.20
N HIS A 190 10.71 21.07 5.20
CA HIS A 190 9.83 22.23 5.36
C HIS A 190 9.04 22.01 6.64
N HIS A 191 9.28 22.87 7.62
CA HIS A 191 8.46 22.97 8.82
C HIS A 191 7.03 23.28 8.36
N ALA A 192 6.22 22.24 8.16
CA ALA A 192 4.78 22.41 8.04
C ALA A 192 4.34 23.12 9.33
N ASP A 193 3.80 24.32 9.18
CA ASP A 193 3.33 25.11 10.31
C ASP A 193 2.33 24.24 11.09
N ARG A 194 2.65 23.92 12.34
CA ARG A 194 1.91 22.94 13.17
C ARG A 194 0.43 23.28 13.34
N HIS A 195 0.02 24.49 13.00
CA HIS A 195 -1.37 24.95 13.10
C HIS A 195 -2.13 24.92 11.77
N GLN A 196 -1.45 24.77 10.63
CA GLN A 196 -2.06 24.85 9.30
C GLN A 196 -2.99 23.67 8.98
N TRP A 197 -2.81 22.51 9.63
CA TRP A 197 -3.67 21.33 9.42
C TRP A 197 -5.14 21.60 9.78
N ARG A 198 -5.42 22.47 10.78
CA ARG A 198 -6.78 22.83 11.20
C ARG A 198 -7.55 23.57 10.11
N SER A 199 -6.88 24.30 9.26
CA SER A 199 -7.48 25.04 8.13
C SER A 199 -7.57 24.21 6.86
N VAL A 200 -6.69 23.21 6.67
CA VAL A 200 -6.61 22.35 5.49
C VAL A 200 -7.55 21.15 5.60
N LEU A 201 -7.54 20.45 6.75
CA LEU A 201 -8.30 19.22 6.96
C LEU A 201 -9.81 19.35 6.64
N PRO A 202 -10.54 20.40 7.07
CA PRO A 202 -11.97 20.54 6.78
C PRO A 202 -12.29 20.75 5.29
N ARG A 203 -11.29 21.04 4.46
CA ARG A 203 -11.44 21.29 3.02
C ARG A 203 -11.20 20.05 2.15
N MET A 204 -10.87 18.89 2.78
CA MET A 204 -10.48 17.68 2.05
C MET A 204 -10.98 16.36 2.68
N PRO A 205 -12.19 16.30 3.27
CA PRO A 205 -12.65 15.08 3.94
C PRO A 205 -12.76 13.89 2.99
N ALA A 206 -13.25 14.09 1.75
CA ALA A 206 -13.32 13.02 0.77
C ALA A 206 -11.94 12.49 0.37
N LEU A 207 -10.92 13.35 0.28
CA LEU A 207 -9.57 12.94 -0.07
C LEU A 207 -8.93 12.11 1.05
N ILE A 208 -9.11 12.53 2.30
CA ILE A 208 -8.61 11.83 3.49
C ILE A 208 -9.28 10.45 3.63
N ILE A 209 -10.61 10.42 3.58
CA ILE A 209 -11.37 9.17 3.74
C ILE A 209 -11.11 8.24 2.54
N GLY A 210 -11.05 8.77 1.32
CA GLY A 210 -10.77 7.99 0.11
C GLY A 210 -9.39 7.35 0.13
N THR A 211 -8.36 8.11 0.54
CA THR A 211 -7.00 7.57 0.72
C THR A 211 -6.94 6.52 1.82
N GLY A 212 -7.58 6.80 2.97
CA GLY A 212 -7.65 5.84 4.08
C GLY A 212 -8.40 4.56 3.67
N PHE A 213 -9.50 4.70 2.92
CA PHE A 213 -10.22 3.55 2.38
C PHE A 213 -9.32 2.69 1.48
N PHE A 214 -8.59 3.30 0.55
CA PHE A 214 -7.72 2.52 -0.35
C PHE A 214 -6.58 1.84 0.40
N ALA A 215 -5.95 2.53 1.36
CA ALA A 215 -4.90 1.94 2.20
C ALA A 215 -5.40 0.74 3.01
N LEU A 216 -6.62 0.85 3.56
CA LEU A 216 -7.31 -0.26 4.22
C LEU A 216 -7.57 -1.40 3.24
N PHE A 217 -8.15 -1.10 2.08
CA PHE A 217 -8.52 -2.06 1.05
C PHE A 217 -7.29 -2.85 0.55
N ASP A 218 -6.20 -2.17 0.22
CA ASP A 218 -4.93 -2.79 -0.22
C ASP A 218 -4.33 -3.69 0.87
N THR A 219 -4.25 -3.20 2.10
CA THR A 219 -3.70 -3.95 3.23
C THR A 219 -4.53 -5.20 3.55
N LEU A 220 -5.87 -5.08 3.53
CA LEU A 220 -6.77 -6.21 3.79
C LEU A 220 -6.81 -7.20 2.63
N ALA A 221 -6.65 -6.74 1.39
CA ALA A 221 -6.53 -7.59 0.21
C ALA A 221 -5.33 -8.54 0.30
N LEU A 222 -4.20 -8.06 0.81
CA LEU A 222 -2.98 -8.85 0.95
C LEU A 222 -2.96 -9.70 2.23
N SER A 223 -3.71 -9.35 3.28
CA SER A 223 -3.62 -10.03 4.58
C SER A 223 -4.85 -10.86 4.94
N LEU A 224 -6.06 -10.33 4.83
CA LEU A 224 -7.28 -10.98 5.32
C LEU A 224 -8.19 -11.53 4.21
N LEU A 225 -8.13 -11.00 2.98
CA LEU A 225 -8.92 -11.53 1.87
C LEU A 225 -8.59 -13.01 1.55
N PRO A 226 -7.32 -13.47 1.56
CA PRO A 226 -7.03 -14.89 1.40
C PRO A 226 -7.71 -15.77 2.45
N LEU A 227 -7.73 -15.33 3.71
CA LEU A 227 -8.39 -16.05 4.80
C LEU A 227 -9.89 -16.10 4.61
N TYR A 228 -10.49 -14.96 4.23
CA TYR A 228 -11.90 -14.89 3.89
C TYR A 228 -12.28 -15.89 2.80
N ALA A 229 -11.47 -15.97 1.74
CA ALA A 229 -11.71 -16.89 0.64
C ALA A 229 -11.57 -18.37 1.07
N MET A 230 -10.54 -18.68 1.89
CA MET A 230 -10.34 -20.03 2.43
C MET A 230 -11.51 -20.47 3.32
N ASP A 231 -12.06 -19.58 4.13
CA ASP A 231 -13.26 -19.83 4.95
C ASP A 231 -14.50 -20.16 4.10
N HIS A 232 -14.52 -19.71 2.83
CA HIS A 232 -15.57 -20.02 1.87
C HIS A 232 -15.20 -21.18 0.91
N GLY A 233 -14.23 -22.02 1.30
CA GLY A 233 -13.87 -23.24 0.57
C GLY A 233 -12.96 -23.03 -0.64
N VAL A 234 -12.37 -21.86 -0.80
CA VAL A 234 -11.36 -21.61 -1.85
C VAL A 234 -10.02 -22.19 -1.41
N ALA A 235 -9.36 -22.97 -2.27
CA ALA A 235 -8.04 -23.52 -2.00
C ALA A 235 -7.01 -22.43 -1.71
N SER A 236 -6.10 -22.65 -0.75
CA SER A 236 -5.14 -21.67 -0.25
C SER A 236 -4.33 -20.98 -1.35
N ALA A 237 -3.81 -21.75 -2.31
CA ALA A 237 -3.06 -21.23 -3.45
C ALA A 237 -3.91 -20.25 -4.31
N THR A 238 -5.18 -20.58 -4.56
CA THR A 238 -6.11 -19.70 -5.30
C THR A 238 -6.52 -18.50 -4.46
N ALA A 239 -6.76 -18.68 -3.16
CA ALA A 239 -7.15 -17.61 -2.25
C ALA A 239 -6.10 -16.48 -2.20
N VAL A 240 -4.83 -16.84 -2.18
CA VAL A 240 -3.72 -15.89 -2.20
C VAL A 240 -3.69 -15.10 -3.53
N LEU A 241 -4.00 -15.74 -4.66
CA LEU A 241 -4.01 -15.09 -5.98
C LEU A 241 -5.09 -14.01 -6.11
N LEU A 242 -6.15 -14.04 -5.29
CA LEU A 242 -7.22 -13.03 -5.34
C LEU A 242 -6.68 -11.60 -5.08
N ALA A 243 -5.68 -11.47 -4.21
CA ALA A 243 -5.00 -10.20 -3.99
C ALA A 243 -4.29 -9.70 -5.27
N SER A 244 -3.63 -10.58 -6.01
CA SER A 244 -2.99 -10.21 -7.29
C SER A 244 -4.00 -9.72 -8.32
N ILE A 245 -5.19 -10.32 -8.38
CA ILE A 245 -6.24 -9.89 -9.32
C ILE A 245 -6.74 -8.48 -8.97
N MET A 246 -6.91 -8.16 -7.68
CA MET A 246 -7.28 -6.83 -7.23
C MET A 246 -6.20 -5.79 -7.60
N LEU A 247 -4.95 -6.07 -7.28
CA LEU A 247 -3.81 -5.20 -7.63
C LEU A 247 -3.63 -5.04 -9.14
N PHE A 248 -3.94 -6.10 -9.91
CA PHE A 248 -3.94 -6.02 -11.36
C PHE A 248 -5.02 -5.08 -11.89
N GLY A 249 -6.23 -5.13 -11.33
CA GLY A 249 -7.31 -4.21 -11.66
C GLY A 249 -6.91 -2.75 -11.41
N ASP A 250 -6.36 -2.45 -10.22
CA ASP A 250 -5.83 -1.13 -9.88
C ASP A 250 -4.79 -0.68 -10.92
N THR A 251 -3.74 -1.46 -11.12
CA THR A 251 -2.62 -1.06 -11.99
C THR A 251 -3.03 -0.93 -13.45
N ALA A 252 -3.78 -1.88 -13.99
CA ALA A 252 -4.15 -1.93 -15.40
C ALA A 252 -5.11 -0.80 -15.78
N MET A 253 -5.98 -0.39 -14.86
CA MET A 253 -7.02 0.60 -15.13
C MET A 253 -6.64 2.03 -14.74
N GLN A 254 -5.46 2.26 -14.16
CA GLN A 254 -5.01 3.62 -13.79
C GLN A 254 -5.01 4.58 -14.98
N PHE A 255 -4.44 4.17 -16.13
CA PHE A 255 -4.41 5.01 -17.32
C PHE A 255 -5.80 5.19 -17.97
N PRO A 256 -6.60 4.14 -18.24
CA PRO A 256 -7.96 4.28 -18.76
C PRO A 256 -8.86 5.16 -17.90
N ILE A 257 -8.79 5.03 -16.58
CA ILE A 257 -9.62 5.81 -15.67
C ILE A 257 -9.13 7.25 -15.57
N GLY A 258 -7.82 7.50 -15.60
CA GLY A 258 -7.27 8.85 -15.71
C GLY A 258 -7.80 9.59 -16.94
N TRP A 259 -7.75 8.93 -18.11
CA TRP A 259 -8.32 9.47 -19.34
C TRP A 259 -9.84 9.70 -19.25
N LEU A 260 -10.58 8.78 -18.62
CA LEU A 260 -12.01 8.93 -18.40
C LEU A 260 -12.31 10.14 -17.48
N ALA A 261 -11.49 10.33 -16.44
CA ALA A 261 -11.59 11.43 -15.51
C ALA A 261 -11.35 12.79 -16.19
N ASP A 262 -10.42 12.86 -17.14
CA ASP A 262 -10.17 14.06 -17.92
C ASP A 262 -11.36 14.39 -18.86
N LYS A 263 -12.09 13.38 -19.37
CA LYS A 263 -13.27 13.57 -20.25
C LYS A 263 -14.57 13.85 -19.52
N LEU A 264 -14.88 13.11 -18.46
CA LEU A 264 -16.16 13.17 -17.75
C LEU A 264 -16.14 14.13 -16.55
N GLY A 265 -14.92 14.60 -16.18
CA GLY A 265 -14.67 15.36 -14.98
C GLY A 265 -14.27 14.45 -13.79
N ARG A 266 -13.17 14.83 -13.15
CA ARG A 266 -12.51 14.02 -12.10
C ARG A 266 -13.42 13.72 -10.91
N GLU A 267 -14.20 14.70 -10.51
CA GLU A 267 -15.13 14.57 -9.37
C GLU A 267 -16.23 13.52 -9.63
N ARG A 268 -16.74 13.46 -10.88
CA ARG A 268 -17.77 12.47 -11.26
C ARG A 268 -17.20 11.07 -11.28
N VAL A 269 -15.99 10.90 -11.84
CA VAL A 269 -15.32 9.58 -11.91
C VAL A 269 -14.92 9.12 -10.52
N HIS A 270 -14.42 10.03 -9.65
CA HIS A 270 -14.06 9.74 -8.26
C HIS A 270 -15.26 9.23 -7.45
N LEU A 271 -16.40 9.93 -7.53
CA LEU A 271 -17.64 9.51 -6.88
C LEU A 271 -18.21 8.21 -7.50
N GLY A 272 -18.15 8.08 -8.84
CA GLY A 272 -18.57 6.89 -9.56
C GLY A 272 -17.78 5.64 -9.15
N ALA A 273 -16.48 5.77 -8.96
CA ALA A 273 -15.61 4.70 -8.43
C ALA A 273 -16.08 4.27 -7.02
N GLY A 274 -16.42 5.22 -6.15
CA GLY A 274 -16.99 4.92 -4.83
C GLY A 274 -18.29 4.11 -4.91
N TRP A 275 -19.18 4.47 -5.82
CA TRP A 275 -20.44 3.73 -6.03
C TRP A 275 -20.21 2.33 -6.58
N ILE A 276 -19.25 2.14 -7.49
CA ILE A 276 -18.88 0.82 -8.03
C ILE A 276 -18.39 -0.09 -6.89
N VAL A 277 -17.51 0.42 -6.02
CA VAL A 277 -17.00 -0.35 -4.88
C VAL A 277 -18.12 -0.64 -3.88
N LEU A 278 -18.94 0.36 -3.55
CA LEU A 278 -20.04 0.21 -2.59
C LEU A 278 -21.09 -0.82 -3.04
N ALA A 279 -21.39 -0.86 -4.34
CA ALA A 279 -22.32 -1.84 -4.90
C ALA A 279 -21.68 -3.22 -5.11
N GLY A 280 -20.39 -3.27 -5.43
CA GLY A 280 -19.70 -4.51 -5.76
C GLY A 280 -19.25 -5.32 -4.54
N LEU A 281 -18.83 -4.67 -3.45
CA LEU A 281 -18.38 -5.37 -2.23
C LEU A 281 -19.44 -6.32 -1.65
N PRO A 282 -20.74 -5.95 -1.55
CA PRO A 282 -21.77 -6.87 -1.05
C PRO A 282 -22.03 -8.09 -1.93
N LEU A 283 -21.55 -8.09 -3.18
CA LEU A 283 -21.67 -9.25 -4.08
C LEU A 283 -20.59 -10.31 -3.82
N LEU A 284 -19.49 -9.91 -3.16
CA LEU A 284 -18.33 -10.79 -2.93
C LEU A 284 -18.70 -12.10 -2.22
N PRO A 285 -19.52 -12.13 -1.14
CA PRO A 285 -19.92 -13.36 -0.48
C PRO A 285 -20.60 -14.38 -1.40
N PHE A 286 -21.33 -13.91 -2.40
CA PHE A 286 -22.09 -14.77 -3.31
C PHE A 286 -21.27 -15.36 -4.43
N VAL A 287 -20.13 -14.74 -4.76
CA VAL A 287 -19.32 -15.12 -5.94
C VAL A 287 -17.91 -15.63 -5.56
N ILE A 288 -17.50 -15.53 -4.32
CA ILE A 288 -16.11 -15.79 -3.87
C ILE A 288 -15.64 -17.22 -4.23
N ALA A 289 -16.53 -18.21 -4.16
CA ALA A 289 -16.26 -19.59 -4.48
C ALA A 289 -16.24 -19.90 -6.00
N ASN A 290 -16.73 -18.97 -6.84
CA ASN A 290 -16.77 -19.14 -8.28
C ASN A 290 -15.71 -18.25 -8.97
N PRO A 291 -14.57 -18.79 -9.44
CA PRO A 291 -13.51 -17.99 -10.05
C PRO A 291 -13.99 -17.13 -11.23
N TRP A 292 -14.90 -17.65 -12.05
CA TRP A 292 -15.40 -16.97 -13.25
C TRP A 292 -16.18 -15.68 -12.93
N LEU A 293 -16.78 -15.59 -11.76
CA LEU A 293 -17.51 -14.40 -11.29
C LEU A 293 -16.65 -13.57 -10.33
N CYS A 294 -15.90 -14.22 -9.45
CA CYS A 294 -15.09 -13.58 -8.45
C CYS A 294 -13.93 -12.77 -9.07
N TRP A 295 -13.20 -13.33 -10.04
CA TRP A 295 -12.03 -12.66 -10.61
C TRP A 295 -12.40 -11.37 -11.37
N PRO A 296 -13.41 -11.33 -12.26
CA PRO A 296 -13.86 -10.06 -12.84
C PRO A 296 -14.36 -9.05 -11.81
N LEU A 297 -15.08 -9.50 -10.78
CA LEU A 297 -15.52 -8.61 -9.71
C LEU A 297 -14.34 -7.99 -8.98
N LEU A 298 -13.36 -8.80 -8.54
CA LEU A 298 -12.17 -8.32 -7.84
C LEU A 298 -11.33 -7.38 -8.71
N PHE A 299 -11.20 -7.66 -10.00
CA PHE A 299 -10.55 -6.76 -10.95
C PHE A 299 -11.23 -5.39 -10.99
N VAL A 300 -12.57 -5.36 -11.10
CA VAL A 300 -13.35 -4.11 -11.12
C VAL A 300 -13.26 -3.38 -9.78
N LEU A 301 -13.31 -4.11 -8.65
CA LEU A 301 -13.16 -3.54 -7.32
C LEU A 301 -11.78 -2.93 -7.13
N GLY A 302 -10.72 -3.61 -7.55
CA GLY A 302 -9.35 -3.10 -7.52
C GLY A 302 -9.18 -1.84 -8.36
N ALA A 303 -9.68 -1.87 -9.60
CA ALA A 303 -9.67 -0.72 -10.51
C ALA A 303 -10.38 0.50 -9.92
N ALA A 304 -11.57 0.30 -9.37
CA ALA A 304 -12.34 1.39 -8.78
C ALA A 304 -11.70 1.91 -7.47
N ALA A 305 -11.24 1.01 -6.59
CA ALA A 305 -10.59 1.40 -5.35
C ALA A 305 -9.28 2.18 -5.60
N GLY A 306 -8.43 1.72 -6.53
CA GLY A 306 -7.21 2.42 -6.93
C GLY A 306 -7.49 3.80 -7.53
N SER A 307 -8.61 3.91 -8.25
CA SER A 307 -9.06 5.20 -8.81
C SER A 307 -9.44 6.20 -7.72
N ILE A 308 -10.06 5.74 -6.62
CA ILE A 308 -10.37 6.60 -5.47
C ILE A 308 -9.07 7.22 -4.93
N TYR A 309 -8.02 6.43 -4.78
CA TYR A 309 -6.72 6.91 -4.31
C TYR A 309 -6.05 7.87 -5.29
N THR A 310 -5.90 7.44 -6.55
CA THR A 310 -5.21 8.24 -7.58
C THR A 310 -5.88 9.58 -7.79
N LEU A 311 -7.22 9.61 -7.88
CA LEU A 311 -7.97 10.86 -8.05
C LEU A 311 -7.93 11.72 -6.79
N SER A 312 -7.83 11.14 -5.59
CA SER A 312 -7.60 11.90 -4.35
C SER A 312 -6.25 12.62 -4.38
N LEU A 313 -5.17 11.97 -4.82
CA LEU A 313 -3.86 12.60 -4.96
C LEU A 313 -3.86 13.75 -5.99
N VAL A 314 -4.48 13.52 -7.14
CA VAL A 314 -4.62 14.55 -8.19
C VAL A 314 -5.41 15.75 -7.65
N ALA A 315 -6.56 15.52 -7.01
CA ALA A 315 -7.38 16.59 -6.43
C ALA A 315 -6.64 17.34 -5.32
N CYS A 316 -5.82 16.67 -4.51
CA CYS A 316 -4.96 17.32 -3.52
C CYS A 316 -3.99 18.30 -4.19
N GLY A 317 -3.30 17.91 -5.26
CA GLY A 317 -2.39 18.77 -6.02
C GLY A 317 -3.07 19.94 -6.73
N GLU A 318 -4.36 19.81 -7.08
CA GLU A 318 -5.13 20.90 -7.72
C GLU A 318 -5.69 21.91 -6.72
N ARG A 319 -6.18 21.43 -5.57
CA ARG A 319 -6.85 22.26 -4.56
C ARG A 319 -5.89 23.10 -3.71
N PHE A 320 -4.66 22.61 -3.53
CA PHE A 320 -3.69 23.24 -2.62
C PHE A 320 -2.40 23.65 -3.34
N ARG A 321 -1.75 24.70 -2.84
CA ARG A 321 -0.49 25.24 -3.35
C ARG A 321 0.45 25.61 -2.18
N GLY A 322 1.76 25.61 -2.45
CA GLY A 322 2.76 26.04 -1.46
C GLY A 322 2.70 25.24 -0.16
N ALA A 323 2.78 25.91 0.98
CA ALA A 323 2.77 25.27 2.30
C ALA A 323 1.48 24.47 2.60
N ALA A 324 0.32 24.93 2.06
CA ALA A 324 -0.94 24.21 2.21
C ALA A 324 -0.93 22.86 1.46
N LEU A 325 -0.24 22.75 0.31
CA LEU A 325 -0.07 21.48 -0.39
C LEU A 325 0.79 20.50 0.41
N VAL A 326 1.87 20.99 1.02
CA VAL A 326 2.72 20.15 1.89
C VAL A 326 1.92 19.61 3.06
N THR A 327 1.13 20.45 3.72
CA THR A 327 0.25 20.05 4.82
C THR A 327 -0.81 19.03 4.36
N ALA A 328 -1.45 19.27 3.20
CA ALA A 328 -2.45 18.37 2.65
C ALA A 328 -1.85 16.98 2.31
N SER A 329 -0.66 16.94 1.67
CA SER A 329 0.05 15.70 1.37
C SER A 329 0.44 14.94 2.64
N SER A 330 0.86 15.65 3.70
CA SER A 330 1.16 15.03 5.00
C SER A 330 -0.09 14.42 5.64
N LEU A 331 -1.25 15.07 5.53
CA LEU A 331 -2.53 14.54 6.02
C LEU A 331 -2.97 13.30 5.23
N VAL A 332 -2.78 13.30 3.90
CA VAL A 332 -3.02 12.13 3.04
C VAL A 332 -2.15 10.95 3.49
N SER A 333 -0.85 11.16 3.69
CA SER A 333 0.07 10.13 4.16
C SER A 333 -0.27 9.64 5.57
N ALA A 334 -0.70 10.53 6.45
CA ALA A 334 -1.16 10.17 7.80
C ALA A 334 -2.43 9.31 7.76
N SER A 335 -3.39 9.64 6.88
CA SER A 335 -4.59 8.84 6.67
C SER A 335 -4.27 7.44 6.15
N TRP A 336 -3.37 7.33 5.16
CA TRP A 336 -2.86 6.04 4.67
C TRP A 336 -2.31 5.21 5.82
N SER A 337 -1.40 5.79 6.59
CA SER A 337 -0.71 5.09 7.68
C SER A 337 -1.66 4.68 8.80
N ALA A 338 -2.60 5.56 9.17
CA ALA A 338 -3.61 5.27 10.19
C ALA A 338 -4.53 4.12 9.76
N ALA A 339 -4.95 4.09 8.50
CA ALA A 339 -5.80 3.05 7.95
C ALA A 339 -5.06 1.71 7.82
N SER A 340 -3.81 1.71 7.35
CA SER A 340 -2.98 0.51 7.27
C SER A 340 -2.63 -0.08 8.65
N PHE A 341 -2.56 0.76 9.69
CA PHE A 341 -2.35 0.32 11.07
C PHE A 341 -3.66 -0.13 11.73
N GLY A 342 -4.68 0.72 11.75
CA GLY A 342 -5.93 0.47 12.48
C GLY A 342 -6.85 -0.53 11.77
N GLY A 343 -6.82 -0.53 10.44
CA GLY A 343 -7.70 -1.36 9.62
C GLY A 343 -7.61 -2.85 9.88
N PRO A 344 -6.41 -3.45 9.78
CA PRO A 344 -6.23 -4.87 10.06
C PRO A 344 -6.57 -5.26 11.50
N LEU A 345 -6.32 -4.37 12.49
CA LEU A 345 -6.73 -4.60 13.88
C LEU A 345 -8.23 -4.73 13.99
N VAL A 346 -8.95 -3.76 13.44
CA VAL A 346 -10.42 -3.72 13.51
C VAL A 346 -11.02 -4.87 12.69
N ALA A 347 -10.59 -5.03 11.44
CA ALA A 347 -11.13 -6.07 10.57
C ALA A 347 -10.84 -7.48 11.11
N GLY A 348 -9.60 -7.74 11.56
CA GLY A 348 -9.23 -9.05 12.12
C GLY A 348 -10.01 -9.38 13.40
N ALA A 349 -10.19 -8.40 14.30
CA ALA A 349 -10.98 -8.60 15.53
C ALA A 349 -12.48 -8.80 15.23
N LEU A 350 -13.04 -8.06 14.28
CA LEU A 350 -14.44 -8.22 13.90
C LEU A 350 -14.68 -9.56 13.16
N MET A 351 -13.74 -10.00 12.32
CA MET A 351 -13.83 -11.31 11.69
C MET A 351 -13.81 -12.45 12.72
N GLU A 352 -13.00 -12.33 13.76
CA GLU A 352 -12.93 -13.31 14.84
C GLU A 352 -14.24 -13.40 15.64
N GLN A 353 -14.89 -12.25 15.89
CA GLN A 353 -16.07 -12.17 16.74
C GLN A 353 -17.40 -12.37 15.98
N LEU A 354 -17.51 -11.84 14.78
CA LEU A 354 -18.74 -11.76 13.99
C LEU A 354 -18.73 -12.68 12.76
N GLY A 355 -17.59 -13.37 12.53
CA GLY A 355 -17.40 -14.21 11.35
C GLY A 355 -16.76 -13.47 10.17
N SER A 356 -16.36 -14.24 9.17
CA SER A 356 -15.54 -13.77 8.04
C SER A 356 -16.20 -12.64 7.22
N HIS A 357 -17.54 -12.59 7.13
CA HIS A 357 -18.26 -11.52 6.44
C HIS A 357 -18.01 -10.12 7.03
N ALA A 358 -17.50 -10.02 8.24
CA ALA A 358 -17.11 -8.73 8.84
C ALA A 358 -16.06 -7.99 8.01
N LEU A 359 -15.21 -8.71 7.26
CA LEU A 359 -14.26 -8.12 6.32
C LEU A 359 -14.97 -7.21 5.29
N VAL A 360 -16.00 -7.79 4.65
CA VAL A 360 -16.82 -7.06 3.66
C VAL A 360 -17.55 -5.91 4.34
N GLY A 361 -18.10 -6.12 5.54
CA GLY A 361 -18.78 -5.09 6.32
C GLY A 361 -17.89 -3.87 6.61
N VAL A 362 -16.66 -4.09 7.06
CA VAL A 362 -15.68 -3.02 7.33
C VAL A 362 -15.38 -2.21 6.06
N LEU A 363 -15.14 -2.90 4.95
CA LEU A 363 -14.87 -2.23 3.67
C LEU A 363 -16.07 -1.43 3.16
N VAL A 364 -17.28 -1.98 3.29
CA VAL A 364 -18.54 -1.31 2.91
C VAL A 364 -18.76 -0.04 3.76
N VAL A 365 -18.54 -0.10 5.06
CA VAL A 365 -18.68 1.07 5.95
C VAL A 365 -17.67 2.16 5.56
N CYS A 366 -16.42 1.79 5.30
CA CYS A 366 -15.39 2.75 4.93
C CYS A 366 -15.64 3.41 3.57
N VAL A 367 -16.06 2.63 2.55
CA VAL A 367 -16.38 3.22 1.23
C VAL A 367 -17.68 4.03 1.29
N ALA A 368 -18.66 3.64 2.10
CA ALA A 368 -19.86 4.44 2.33
C ALA A 368 -19.54 5.80 2.97
N ALA A 369 -18.63 5.82 3.95
CA ALA A 369 -18.12 7.07 4.53
C ALA A 369 -17.43 7.95 3.47
N PHE A 370 -16.65 7.36 2.57
CA PHE A 370 -16.05 8.08 1.43
C PHE A 370 -17.13 8.68 0.51
N VAL A 371 -18.12 7.89 0.09
CA VAL A 371 -19.21 8.34 -0.79
C VAL A 371 -20.00 9.48 -0.12
N CYS A 372 -20.31 9.35 1.18
CA CYS A 372 -20.98 10.41 1.96
C CYS A 372 -20.15 11.70 1.99
N ALA A 373 -18.84 11.59 2.24
CA ALA A 373 -17.94 12.75 2.26
C ALA A 373 -17.85 13.43 0.89
N ALA A 374 -17.73 12.65 -0.19
CA ALA A 374 -17.68 13.17 -1.57
C ALA A 374 -18.99 13.86 -1.97
N LEU A 375 -20.14 13.30 -1.60
CA LEU A 375 -21.45 13.94 -1.81
C LEU A 375 -21.61 15.24 -1.02
N TRP A 376 -21.12 15.25 0.22
CA TRP A 376 -21.14 16.44 1.06
C TRP A 376 -20.28 17.55 0.49
N GLU A 377 -19.04 17.27 0.06
CA GLU A 377 -18.16 18.24 -0.62
C GLU A 377 -18.83 18.82 -1.87
N ARG A 378 -19.43 17.97 -2.69
CA ARG A 378 -20.13 18.41 -3.90
C ARG A 378 -21.29 19.34 -3.60
N ARG A 379 -22.11 19.04 -2.59
CA ARG A 379 -23.23 19.90 -2.17
C ARG A 379 -22.74 21.27 -1.69
N THR A 380 -21.71 21.30 -0.85
CA THR A 380 -21.15 22.54 -0.32
C THR A 380 -20.46 23.39 -1.39
N ALA A 381 -19.86 22.78 -2.41
CA ALA A 381 -19.30 23.50 -3.55
C ALA A 381 -20.40 24.18 -4.39
N LEU A 382 -21.51 23.49 -4.66
CA LEU A 382 -22.67 24.04 -5.37
C LEU A 382 -23.31 25.22 -4.61
N GLN A 383 -23.42 25.13 -3.29
CA GLN A 383 -23.98 26.21 -2.45
C GLN A 383 -23.10 27.49 -2.41
N ARG A 384 -21.81 27.35 -2.63
CA ARG A 384 -20.86 28.49 -2.70
C ARG A 384 -20.80 29.15 -4.08
N ALA A 385 -21.30 28.46 -5.10
CA ALA A 385 -21.33 28.96 -6.49
C ALA A 385 -22.63 29.70 -6.84
N VAL A 386 -23.64 29.64 -5.98
CA VAL A 386 -24.90 30.43 -5.99
C VAL A 386 -24.78 31.61 -5.05
#